data_08b9d40ef331045b2f68eecb0f298d3a
#
_entry.id   08b9d40ef331045b2f68eecb0f298d3a
#
_cell.length_a   1.000
_cell.length_b   1.000
_cell.length_c   1.000
_cell.angle_alpha   90.00
_cell.angle_beta   90.00
_cell.angle_gamma   90.00
#
_symmetry.space_group_name_H-M   'P 1'
#
loop_
_entity.id
_entity.type
_entity.pdbx_description
1 polymer ?
#
loop_
_entity_poly.entity_id
_entity_poly.type
_entity_poly.pdbx_seq_one_letter_code
_entity_poly.pdbx_strand_id
1 'polypeptide(L)'
;ASLSFRTDGSNNFGSDEQFNPTWSLGLAWHVGDEHFMEKLRPVLSRLKLSVAMGYTGNVNKTEKPELIMYYSTSYRKTDVENLRIGEVRKAPNPHLRWEKTRDMKVALDFGLFNNRINGLVEAYYRLSKDLVTSVDVPYVTGFRGQGYNTSQIENKGIEATLQALVFRYRDFKFNASVNVAWNSNILKRYTSPISYSANNFVGYPLGSIFAGKSTGINPETGLYKYKLRPDADILKPTDLSDVNNYIYYKGTSTAPVTGGFNFSFSWKTLSLSVGGAYSLGGKVVDEITSPVSYNTISVTGMSSGERIPTSENDLYVNHLNVMKDVTNRWT
;
A
#
# COMPACT_ATOMS: atom_id res chain seq x y z
N ALA A 1 -23.38 -18.11 -17.13
CA ALA A 1 -22.00 -17.85 -17.55
C ALA A 1 -21.94 -16.54 -18.31
N SER A 2 -20.86 -15.81 -18.17
CA SER A 2 -20.56 -14.56 -18.92
C SER A 2 -19.12 -14.62 -19.43
N LEU A 3 -18.92 -14.18 -20.65
CA LEU A 3 -17.61 -14.02 -21.28
C LEU A 3 -17.55 -12.62 -21.90
N SER A 4 -16.51 -11.88 -21.60
CA SER A 4 -16.26 -10.57 -22.18
C SER A 4 -14.86 -10.50 -22.75
N PHE A 5 -14.73 -9.90 -23.92
CA PHE A 5 -13.46 -9.59 -24.55
C PHE A 5 -13.48 -8.15 -25.04
N ARG A 6 -12.40 -7.43 -24.79
CA ARG A 6 -12.24 -6.03 -25.17
C ARG A 6 -10.79 -5.74 -25.53
N THR A 7 -10.58 -4.87 -26.49
CA THR A 7 -9.26 -4.32 -26.79
C THR A 7 -9.29 -2.81 -26.61
N ASP A 8 -8.39 -2.30 -25.80
CA ASP A 8 -8.24 -0.88 -25.55
C ASP A 8 -6.95 -0.37 -26.21
N GLY A 9 -6.97 0.83 -26.72
CA GLY A 9 -5.81 1.51 -27.30
C GLY A 9 -5.48 2.81 -26.55
N SER A 10 -4.20 3.13 -26.43
CA SER A 10 -3.74 4.39 -25.84
C SER A 10 -2.41 4.82 -26.44
N ASN A 11 -2.27 6.11 -26.71
CA ASN A 11 -1.03 6.75 -27.12
C ASN A 11 -0.08 7.09 -25.95
N ASN A 12 -0.46 6.78 -24.72
CA ASN A 12 0.41 6.92 -23.55
C ASN A 12 1.45 5.79 -23.42
N PHE A 13 1.53 4.90 -24.41
CA PHE A 13 2.45 3.78 -24.46
C PHE A 13 3.34 3.85 -25.70
N GLY A 14 4.42 3.08 -25.69
CA GLY A 14 5.31 2.97 -26.83
C GLY A 14 4.58 2.51 -28.10
N SER A 15 5.13 2.79 -29.26
CA SER A 15 4.53 2.52 -30.55
C SER A 15 4.08 1.07 -30.72
N ASP A 16 4.82 0.14 -30.12
CA ASP A 16 4.62 -1.30 -30.27
C ASP A 16 3.64 -1.89 -29.25
N GLU A 17 3.24 -1.11 -28.23
CA GLU A 17 2.47 -1.56 -27.06
C GLU A 17 1.18 -0.75 -26.86
N GLN A 18 0.66 -0.14 -27.92
CA GLN A 18 -0.50 0.75 -27.83
C GLN A 18 -1.80 0.02 -27.50
N PHE A 19 -1.92 -1.25 -27.91
CA PHE A 19 -3.15 -2.03 -27.74
C PHE A 19 -3.02 -3.05 -26.62
N ASN A 20 -4.06 -3.17 -25.80
CA ASN A 20 -4.13 -4.13 -24.73
C ASN A 20 -5.43 -4.94 -24.80
N PRO A 21 -5.37 -6.22 -25.16
CA PRO A 21 -6.53 -7.10 -25.08
C PRO A 21 -6.81 -7.46 -23.63
N THR A 22 -8.06 -7.33 -23.24
CA THR A 22 -8.58 -7.69 -21.93
C THR A 22 -9.72 -8.69 -22.08
N TRP A 23 -9.88 -9.56 -21.11
CA TRP A 23 -10.95 -10.53 -21.11
C TRP A 23 -11.40 -10.85 -19.70
N SER A 24 -12.65 -11.27 -19.55
CA SER A 24 -13.18 -11.79 -18.31
C SER A 24 -14.14 -12.95 -18.53
N LEU A 25 -14.09 -13.92 -17.64
CA LEU A 25 -14.98 -15.06 -17.56
C LEU A 25 -15.65 -15.08 -16.20
N GLY A 26 -16.97 -15.18 -16.18
CA GLY A 26 -17.76 -15.32 -14.96
C GLY A 26 -18.69 -16.55 -15.06
N LEU A 27 -18.69 -17.36 -14.02
CA LEU A 27 -19.57 -18.48 -13.84
C LEU A 27 -20.35 -18.29 -12.53
N ALA A 28 -21.63 -18.59 -12.55
CA ALA A 28 -22.47 -18.57 -11.38
C ALA A 28 -23.38 -19.81 -11.38
N TRP A 29 -23.42 -20.45 -10.23
CA TRP A 29 -24.25 -21.64 -9.99
C TRP A 29 -25.20 -21.35 -8.81
N HIS A 30 -26.49 -21.44 -9.08
CA HIS A 30 -27.55 -21.32 -8.09
C HIS A 30 -27.78 -22.69 -7.43
N VAL A 31 -26.89 -23.04 -6.51
CA VAL A 31 -26.90 -24.34 -5.83
C VAL A 31 -28.19 -24.57 -5.07
N GLY A 32 -28.78 -23.50 -4.49
CA GLY A 32 -30.04 -23.55 -3.74
C GLY A 32 -31.24 -23.99 -4.57
N ASP A 33 -31.20 -23.86 -5.90
CA ASP A 33 -32.29 -24.23 -6.80
C ASP A 33 -32.24 -25.71 -7.21
N GLU A 34 -31.12 -26.39 -6.92
CA GLU A 34 -30.91 -27.80 -7.29
C GLU A 34 -31.80 -28.75 -6.47
N HIS A 35 -32.21 -29.86 -7.10
CA HIS A 35 -33.11 -30.83 -6.49
C HIS A 35 -32.56 -31.44 -5.20
N PHE A 36 -31.25 -31.68 -5.12
CA PHE A 36 -30.63 -32.23 -3.91
C PHE A 36 -30.67 -31.30 -2.71
N MET A 37 -30.95 -30.00 -2.93
CA MET A 37 -31.06 -28.98 -1.90
C MET A 37 -32.47 -28.77 -1.35
N GLU A 38 -33.48 -29.41 -1.91
CA GLU A 38 -34.90 -29.27 -1.50
C GLU A 38 -35.12 -29.45 -0.01
N LYS A 39 -34.48 -30.46 0.59
CA LYS A 39 -34.60 -30.72 2.04
C LYS A 39 -34.04 -29.64 2.92
N LEU A 40 -33.12 -28.82 2.39
CA LEU A 40 -32.46 -27.74 3.11
C LEU A 40 -33.14 -26.38 2.88
N ARG A 41 -34.03 -26.24 1.91
CA ARG A 41 -34.73 -24.99 1.57
C ARG A 41 -35.43 -24.29 2.76
N PRO A 42 -36.01 -25.01 3.75
CA PRO A 42 -36.61 -24.34 4.90
C PRO A 42 -35.60 -23.52 5.73
N VAL A 43 -34.31 -23.93 5.74
CA VAL A 43 -33.23 -23.26 6.44
C VAL A 43 -32.42 -22.42 5.48
N LEU A 44 -31.99 -23.00 4.36
CA LEU A 44 -31.15 -22.37 3.35
C LEU A 44 -31.99 -21.88 2.18
N SER A 45 -32.43 -20.63 2.26
CA SER A 45 -33.35 -20.03 1.29
C SER A 45 -32.69 -19.66 -0.02
N ARG A 46 -31.38 -19.43 0.01
CA ARG A 46 -30.59 -19.07 -1.16
C ARG A 46 -29.15 -19.57 -0.96
N LEU A 47 -28.60 -20.15 -2.01
CA LEU A 47 -27.18 -20.49 -2.07
C LEU A 47 -26.71 -20.32 -3.51
N LYS A 48 -25.78 -19.39 -3.71
CA LYS A 48 -25.16 -19.12 -5.00
C LYS A 48 -23.64 -19.13 -4.88
N LEU A 49 -23.01 -19.97 -5.66
CA LEU A 49 -21.57 -19.97 -5.85
C LEU A 49 -21.23 -19.22 -7.14
N SER A 50 -20.28 -18.32 -7.09
CA SER A 50 -19.77 -17.65 -8.29
C SER A 50 -18.25 -17.62 -8.32
N VAL A 51 -17.72 -17.78 -9.53
CA VAL A 51 -16.30 -17.71 -9.83
C VAL A 51 -16.12 -16.73 -10.96
N ALA A 52 -15.21 -15.79 -10.81
CA ALA A 52 -14.83 -14.86 -11.86
C ALA A 52 -13.32 -14.81 -12.00
N MET A 53 -12.85 -14.72 -13.23
CA MET A 53 -11.44 -14.54 -13.55
C MET A 53 -11.28 -13.68 -14.80
N GLY A 54 -10.18 -12.93 -14.86
CA GLY A 54 -9.91 -12.09 -16.01
C GLY A 54 -8.60 -11.34 -15.96
N TYR A 55 -8.34 -10.63 -17.04
CA TYR A 55 -7.25 -9.69 -17.17
C TYR A 55 -7.81 -8.30 -17.46
N THR A 56 -7.30 -7.31 -16.72
CA THR A 56 -7.58 -5.89 -16.96
C THR A 56 -6.28 -5.15 -17.21
N GLY A 57 -6.32 -4.13 -18.05
CA GLY A 57 -5.22 -3.21 -18.27
C GLY A 57 -5.43 -1.90 -17.52
N ASN A 58 -4.34 -1.29 -17.08
CA ASN A 58 -4.34 0.03 -16.49
C ASN A 58 -3.33 0.93 -17.19
N VAL A 59 -3.69 2.21 -17.31
CA VAL A 59 -2.84 3.24 -17.91
C VAL A 59 -2.21 4.07 -16.80
N ASN A 60 -0.90 4.02 -16.67
CA ASN A 60 -0.17 4.97 -15.85
C ASN A 60 -0.07 6.30 -16.61
N LYS A 61 -0.74 7.34 -16.11
CA LYS A 61 -0.78 8.67 -16.74
C LYS A 61 0.41 9.55 -16.36
N THR A 62 1.22 9.16 -15.39
CA THR A 62 2.35 9.94 -14.91
C THR A 62 3.63 9.71 -15.69
N GLU A 63 3.75 8.54 -16.30
CA GLU A 63 4.87 8.18 -17.18
C GLU A 63 4.41 8.24 -18.62
N LYS A 64 5.30 8.70 -19.49
CA LYS A 64 5.06 8.82 -20.94
C LYS A 64 6.21 8.21 -21.71
N PRO A 65 5.95 7.63 -22.88
CA PRO A 65 7.00 7.06 -23.74
C PRO A 65 7.85 8.13 -24.40
N GLU A 66 7.37 9.38 -24.42
CA GLU A 66 7.97 10.51 -25.10
C GLU A 66 8.97 11.25 -24.25
N LEU A 67 9.84 12.00 -24.90
CA LEU A 67 10.75 12.93 -24.24
C LEU A 67 9.95 14.08 -23.61
N ILE A 68 10.09 14.28 -22.30
CA ILE A 68 9.44 15.40 -21.61
C ILE A 68 10.47 16.45 -21.21
N MET A 69 10.27 17.67 -21.70
CA MET A 69 11.04 18.82 -21.32
C MET A 69 10.24 19.68 -20.32
N TYR A 70 10.84 19.95 -19.18
CA TYR A 70 10.29 20.87 -18.20
C TYR A 70 10.96 22.23 -18.32
N TYR A 71 10.16 23.28 -18.41
CA TYR A 71 10.68 24.63 -18.33
C TYR A 71 10.69 25.10 -16.89
N SER A 72 11.84 25.57 -16.43
CA SER A 72 11.93 26.20 -15.11
C SER A 72 11.19 27.55 -15.14
N THR A 73 10.28 27.75 -14.19
CA THR A 73 9.66 29.06 -13.96
C THR A 73 10.57 30.00 -13.18
N SER A 74 11.62 29.47 -12.56
CA SER A 74 12.62 30.24 -11.83
C SER A 74 13.67 30.74 -12.81
N TYR A 75 13.78 32.06 -12.94
CA TYR A 75 14.88 32.65 -13.65
C TYR A 75 16.19 32.40 -12.87
N ARG A 76 17.07 31.56 -13.39
CA ARG A 76 18.45 31.60 -12.91
C ARG A 76 19.04 32.92 -13.45
N LYS A 77 19.54 33.74 -12.54
CA LYS A 77 20.36 34.88 -12.87
C LYS A 77 21.66 34.34 -13.45
N THR A 78 21.69 34.11 -14.75
CA THR A 78 22.90 33.92 -15.53
C THR A 78 23.28 35.28 -16.10
N ASP A 79 24.50 35.48 -16.46
CA ASP A 79 25.00 36.76 -17.07
C ASP A 79 24.27 37.14 -18.35
N VAL A 80 23.34 36.31 -18.81
CA VAL A 80 22.43 36.60 -19.93
C VAL A 80 21.01 36.71 -19.36
N GLU A 81 20.48 37.92 -19.37
CA GLU A 81 19.18 38.26 -18.81
C GLU A 81 18.04 37.39 -19.33
N ASN A 82 17.27 36.76 -18.41
CA ASN A 82 15.91 36.25 -18.63
C ASN A 82 15.74 35.06 -19.57
N LEU A 83 16.72 34.18 -19.75
CA LEU A 83 16.55 32.94 -20.49
C LEU A 83 15.80 31.89 -19.66
N ARG A 84 14.68 31.40 -20.19
CA ARG A 84 14.01 30.19 -19.67
C ARG A 84 14.85 28.99 -20.03
N ILE A 85 15.32 28.28 -19.01
CA ILE A 85 16.10 27.05 -19.19
C ILE A 85 15.11 25.88 -19.23
N GLY A 86 15.12 25.14 -20.32
CA GLY A 86 14.47 23.83 -20.42
C GLY A 86 15.36 22.75 -19.82
N GLU A 87 14.83 21.93 -18.93
CA GLU A 87 15.51 20.76 -18.38
C GLU A 87 14.80 19.50 -18.87
N VAL A 88 15.54 18.61 -19.50
CA VAL A 88 15.05 17.28 -19.87
C VAL A 88 15.27 16.36 -18.67
N ARG A 89 14.17 15.88 -18.06
CA ARG A 89 14.26 15.13 -16.79
C ARG A 89 14.14 13.63 -16.97
N LYS A 90 13.38 13.18 -17.98
CA LYS A 90 13.12 11.77 -18.19
C LYS A 90 13.50 11.32 -19.57
N ALA A 91 14.16 10.18 -19.66
CA ALA A 91 14.45 9.53 -20.93
C ALA A 91 13.18 8.94 -21.54
N PRO A 92 13.01 9.00 -22.87
CA PRO A 92 11.90 8.35 -23.55
C PRO A 92 12.03 6.84 -23.44
N ASN A 93 10.86 6.13 -23.37
CA ASN A 93 10.83 4.68 -23.42
C ASN A 93 9.78 4.19 -24.43
N PRO A 94 10.18 3.85 -25.66
CA PRO A 94 9.26 3.36 -26.67
C PRO A 94 8.67 1.97 -26.37
N HIS A 95 9.22 1.26 -25.38
CA HIS A 95 8.73 -0.06 -24.92
C HIS A 95 7.86 0.03 -23.65
N LEU A 96 7.43 1.26 -23.30
CA LEU A 96 6.50 1.44 -22.18
C LEU A 96 5.16 0.81 -22.54
N ARG A 97 4.67 -0.10 -21.68
CA ARG A 97 3.48 -0.89 -21.94
C ARG A 97 2.45 -0.81 -20.83
N TRP A 98 1.27 -1.33 -21.10
CA TRP A 98 0.16 -1.41 -20.16
C TRP A 98 0.54 -2.18 -18.89
N GLU A 99 0.12 -1.65 -17.76
CA GLU A 99 0.09 -2.40 -16.50
C GLU A 99 -1.02 -3.45 -16.63
N LYS A 100 -0.72 -4.71 -16.28
CA LYS A 100 -1.63 -5.85 -16.42
C LYS A 100 -2.00 -6.40 -15.07
N THR A 101 -3.30 -6.51 -14.79
CA THR A 101 -3.80 -7.10 -13.56
C THR A 101 -4.60 -8.36 -13.89
N ARG A 102 -4.14 -9.49 -13.37
CA ARG A 102 -4.91 -10.73 -13.30
C ARG A 102 -5.72 -10.73 -12.02
N ASP A 103 -7.02 -10.91 -12.16
CA ASP A 103 -7.97 -10.98 -11.05
C ASP A 103 -8.66 -12.34 -11.05
N MET A 104 -8.76 -12.97 -9.88
CA MET A 104 -9.49 -14.21 -9.66
C MET A 104 -10.31 -14.05 -8.38
N LYS A 105 -11.60 -14.39 -8.44
CA LYS A 105 -12.54 -14.21 -7.35
C LYS A 105 -13.46 -15.42 -7.25
N VAL A 106 -13.68 -15.89 -6.03
CA VAL A 106 -14.70 -16.87 -5.69
C VAL A 106 -15.60 -16.25 -4.65
N ALA A 107 -16.92 -16.34 -4.85
CA ALA A 107 -17.88 -15.76 -3.93
C ALA A 107 -19.00 -16.74 -3.64
N LEU A 108 -19.39 -16.79 -2.36
CA LEU A 108 -20.52 -17.55 -1.83
C LEU A 108 -21.56 -16.58 -1.29
N ASP A 109 -22.72 -16.53 -1.92
CA ASP A 109 -23.87 -15.75 -1.49
C ASP A 109 -24.91 -16.71 -0.92
N PHE A 110 -25.35 -16.48 0.32
CA PHE A 110 -26.33 -17.32 0.99
C PHE A 110 -27.39 -16.52 1.70
N GLY A 111 -28.57 -17.12 1.79
CA GLY A 111 -29.70 -16.61 2.56
C GLY A 111 -30.28 -17.70 3.44
N LEU A 112 -30.50 -17.41 4.71
CA LEU A 112 -31.02 -18.35 5.69
C LEU A 112 -32.37 -17.88 6.24
N PHE A 113 -33.22 -18.85 6.60
CA PHE A 113 -34.51 -18.61 7.28
C PHE A 113 -35.41 -17.62 6.54
N ASN A 114 -35.75 -17.91 5.28
CA ASN A 114 -36.49 -17.01 4.38
C ASN A 114 -35.80 -15.64 4.23
N ASN A 115 -34.45 -15.68 4.02
CA ASN A 115 -33.60 -14.49 3.86
C ASN A 115 -33.61 -13.54 5.08
N ARG A 116 -33.92 -14.04 6.27
CA ARG A 116 -33.72 -13.23 7.50
C ARG A 116 -32.25 -12.98 7.79
N ILE A 117 -31.40 -13.88 7.41
CA ILE A 117 -29.94 -13.73 7.47
C ILE A 117 -29.42 -13.87 6.04
N ASN A 118 -28.70 -12.86 5.56
CA ASN A 118 -28.07 -12.86 4.26
C ASN A 118 -26.58 -12.66 4.46
N GLY A 119 -25.78 -13.46 3.76
CA GLY A 119 -24.33 -13.38 3.83
C GLY A 119 -23.71 -13.49 2.46
N LEU A 120 -22.59 -12.77 2.30
CA LEU A 120 -21.71 -12.85 1.16
C LEU A 120 -20.29 -13.05 1.69
N VAL A 121 -19.63 -14.11 1.24
CA VAL A 121 -18.21 -14.35 1.53
C VAL A 121 -17.48 -14.42 0.21
N GLU A 122 -16.43 -13.63 0.08
CA GLU A 122 -15.64 -13.54 -1.13
C GLU A 122 -14.17 -13.77 -0.82
N ALA A 123 -13.50 -14.57 -1.63
CA ALA A 123 -12.06 -14.71 -1.62
C ALA A 123 -11.51 -14.26 -2.96
N TYR A 124 -10.43 -13.49 -2.95
CA TYR A 124 -9.83 -13.00 -4.18
C TYR A 124 -8.31 -13.15 -4.19
N TYR A 125 -7.79 -13.26 -5.39
CA TYR A 125 -6.37 -13.20 -5.69
C TYR A 125 -6.16 -12.27 -6.87
N ARG A 126 -5.33 -11.23 -6.67
CA ARG A 126 -5.02 -10.22 -7.68
C ARG A 126 -3.52 -10.09 -7.83
N LEU A 127 -3.05 -10.23 -9.06
CA LEU A 127 -1.65 -10.08 -9.41
C LEU A 127 -1.49 -8.98 -10.45
N SER A 128 -0.97 -7.83 -10.01
CA SER A 128 -0.63 -6.72 -10.88
C SER A 128 0.82 -6.84 -11.32
N LYS A 129 1.03 -6.92 -12.64
CA LYS A 129 2.34 -7.06 -13.28
C LYS A 129 2.61 -5.86 -14.17
N ASP A 130 3.87 -5.71 -14.52
CA ASP A 130 4.31 -4.66 -15.43
C ASP A 130 3.95 -3.26 -14.93
N LEU A 131 3.87 -3.09 -13.61
CA LEU A 131 3.64 -1.79 -13.00
C LEU A 131 4.81 -0.86 -13.33
N VAL A 132 4.47 0.35 -13.74
CA VAL A 132 5.44 1.34 -14.17
C VAL A 132 6.09 2.00 -12.98
N THR A 133 7.41 1.96 -12.93
CA THR A 133 8.25 2.62 -11.94
C THR A 133 9.31 3.47 -12.63
N SER A 134 9.63 4.62 -12.05
CA SER A 134 10.79 5.40 -12.48
C SER A 134 12.06 4.74 -11.95
N VAL A 135 12.98 4.45 -12.83
CA VAL A 135 14.28 3.86 -12.52
C VAL A 135 15.35 4.90 -12.80
N ASP A 136 16.29 5.09 -11.88
CA ASP A 136 17.42 5.99 -12.10
C ASP A 136 18.30 5.43 -13.20
N VAL A 137 18.70 6.30 -14.09
CA VAL A 137 19.62 5.96 -15.19
C VAL A 137 20.99 6.65 -14.98
N PRO A 138 22.07 6.08 -15.51
CA PRO A 138 23.39 6.69 -15.38
C PRO A 138 23.39 8.13 -15.88
N TYR A 139 23.97 9.05 -15.13
CA TYR A 139 24.00 10.48 -15.46
C TYR A 139 24.65 10.81 -16.83
N VAL A 140 25.51 9.91 -17.31
CA VAL A 140 26.12 10.04 -18.66
C VAL A 140 25.08 10.03 -19.78
N THR A 141 23.86 9.55 -19.53
CA THR A 141 22.76 9.59 -20.49
C THR A 141 22.11 10.99 -20.61
N GLY A 142 22.42 11.91 -19.72
CA GLY A 142 21.81 13.22 -19.61
C GLY A 142 20.44 13.23 -18.92
N PHE A 143 19.98 12.09 -18.42
CA PHE A 143 18.68 11.95 -17.74
C PHE A 143 18.87 11.53 -16.28
N ARG A 144 17.87 11.83 -15.44
CA ARG A 144 17.83 11.37 -14.03
C ARG A 144 17.10 10.06 -13.87
N GLY A 145 16.10 9.80 -14.72
CA GLY A 145 15.28 8.60 -14.61
C GLY A 145 14.56 8.27 -15.90
N GLN A 146 14.04 7.06 -15.94
CA GLN A 146 13.24 6.55 -17.04
C GLN A 146 12.14 5.65 -16.50
N GLY A 147 10.92 5.72 -17.07
CA GLY A 147 9.82 4.84 -16.71
C GLY A 147 9.99 3.45 -17.31
N TYR A 148 9.89 2.41 -16.48
CA TYR A 148 9.95 1.00 -16.89
C TYR A 148 8.84 0.17 -16.27
N ASN A 149 8.36 -0.84 -16.98
CA ASN A 149 7.42 -1.83 -16.48
C ASN A 149 8.16 -2.92 -15.70
N THR A 150 8.54 -2.65 -14.45
CA THR A 150 9.44 -3.51 -13.68
C THR A 150 8.85 -4.07 -12.41
N SER A 151 7.76 -3.51 -11.91
CA SER A 151 7.24 -3.88 -10.60
C SER A 151 6.06 -4.85 -10.69
N GLN A 152 5.90 -5.63 -9.63
CA GLN A 152 4.83 -6.61 -9.50
C GLN A 152 4.31 -6.66 -8.07
N ILE A 153 3.00 -6.59 -7.89
CA ILE A 153 2.33 -6.61 -6.60
C ILE A 153 1.27 -7.71 -6.59
N GLU A 154 1.28 -8.48 -5.52
CA GLU A 154 0.28 -9.50 -5.21
C GLU A 154 -0.64 -8.98 -4.11
N ASN A 155 -1.95 -9.08 -4.32
CA ASN A 155 -2.97 -8.85 -3.33
C ASN A 155 -3.84 -10.10 -3.22
N LYS A 156 -4.10 -10.55 -2.01
CA LYS A 156 -5.05 -11.61 -1.73
C LYS A 156 -5.82 -11.31 -0.47
N GLY A 157 -7.09 -11.69 -0.45
CA GLY A 157 -7.92 -11.35 0.69
C GLY A 157 -9.20 -12.13 0.75
N ILE A 158 -9.87 -11.96 1.86
CA ILE A 158 -11.20 -12.49 2.13
C ILE A 158 -12.06 -11.34 2.62
N GLU A 159 -13.24 -11.22 2.06
CA GLU A 159 -14.25 -10.25 2.45
C GLU A 159 -15.51 -10.99 2.85
N ALA A 160 -16.14 -10.56 3.93
CA ALA A 160 -17.40 -11.13 4.37
C ALA A 160 -18.36 -10.01 4.78
N THR A 161 -19.60 -10.13 4.34
CA THR A 161 -20.71 -9.27 4.75
C THR A 161 -21.83 -10.14 5.28
N LEU A 162 -22.35 -9.80 6.44
CA LEU A 162 -23.50 -10.45 7.04
C LEU A 162 -24.57 -9.40 7.35
N GLN A 163 -25.78 -9.66 6.92
CA GLN A 163 -26.94 -8.82 7.20
C GLN A 163 -28.04 -9.69 7.82
N ALA A 164 -28.63 -9.24 8.90
CA ALA A 164 -29.66 -9.99 9.61
C ALA A 164 -30.82 -9.10 10.02
N LEU A 165 -32.03 -9.56 9.75
CA LEU A 165 -33.22 -9.14 10.46
C LEU A 165 -33.26 -9.92 11.78
N VAL A 166 -32.63 -9.36 12.83
CA VAL A 166 -32.42 -10.04 14.12
C VAL A 166 -33.76 -10.36 14.77
N PHE A 167 -34.61 -9.35 14.88
CA PHE A 167 -35.98 -9.59 15.30
C PHE A 167 -37.00 -8.61 14.66
N ARG A 168 -38.24 -9.07 14.58
CA ARG A 168 -39.42 -8.28 14.18
C ARG A 168 -40.57 -8.68 15.08
N TYR A 169 -41.11 -7.72 15.84
CA TYR A 169 -42.22 -7.92 16.70
C TYR A 169 -43.17 -6.70 16.66
N ARG A 170 -44.37 -6.90 16.18
CA ARG A 170 -45.36 -5.81 15.94
C ARG A 170 -44.71 -4.70 15.09
N ASP A 171 -44.62 -3.50 15.64
CA ASP A 171 -44.07 -2.30 15.00
C ASP A 171 -42.53 -2.20 15.17
N PHE A 172 -41.93 -3.10 15.92
CA PHE A 172 -40.50 -3.13 16.20
C PHE A 172 -39.75 -3.97 15.17
N LYS A 173 -38.66 -3.43 14.62
CA LYS A 173 -37.70 -4.15 13.77
C LYS A 173 -36.28 -3.80 14.19
N PHE A 174 -35.43 -4.81 14.26
CA PHE A 174 -34.00 -4.65 14.45
C PHE A 174 -33.23 -5.37 13.35
N ASN A 175 -32.46 -4.59 12.58
CA ASN A 175 -31.56 -5.08 11.56
C ASN A 175 -30.12 -4.83 12.02
N ALA A 176 -29.25 -5.81 11.76
CA ALA A 176 -27.82 -5.72 11.96
C ALA A 176 -27.09 -6.03 10.66
N SER A 177 -26.08 -5.25 10.35
CA SER A 177 -25.17 -5.50 9.25
C SER A 177 -23.73 -5.37 9.74
N VAL A 178 -22.89 -6.33 9.39
CA VAL A 178 -21.46 -6.35 9.72
C VAL A 178 -20.70 -6.73 8.48
N ASN A 179 -19.60 -6.04 8.21
CA ASN A 179 -18.65 -6.45 7.19
C ASN A 179 -17.24 -6.50 7.75
N VAL A 180 -16.44 -7.38 7.19
CA VAL A 180 -15.01 -7.52 7.48
C VAL A 180 -14.27 -7.83 6.18
N ALA A 181 -13.14 -7.20 6.01
CA ALA A 181 -12.22 -7.47 4.93
C ALA A 181 -10.82 -7.70 5.50
N TRP A 182 -10.18 -8.77 5.09
CA TRP A 182 -8.77 -9.03 5.33
C TRP A 182 -8.03 -9.01 4.00
N ASN A 183 -6.96 -8.23 3.93
CA ASN A 183 -6.13 -8.10 2.75
C ASN A 183 -4.65 -8.29 3.10
N SER A 184 -3.95 -9.10 2.31
CA SER A 184 -2.51 -9.24 2.29
C SER A 184 -1.97 -8.68 0.99
N ASN A 185 -1.12 -7.67 1.08
CA ASN A 185 -0.44 -7.03 -0.04
C ASN A 185 1.05 -7.38 0.03
N ILE A 186 1.66 -7.83 -1.06
CA ILE A 186 3.08 -8.17 -1.10
C ILE A 186 3.70 -7.65 -2.39
N LEU A 187 4.79 -6.91 -2.26
CA LEU A 187 5.65 -6.50 -3.37
C LEU A 187 6.48 -7.71 -3.83
N LYS A 188 6.19 -8.28 -5.00
CA LYS A 188 6.87 -9.47 -5.53
C LYS A 188 8.12 -9.14 -6.32
N ARG A 189 8.10 -8.02 -7.02
CA ARG A 189 9.23 -7.53 -7.82
C ARG A 189 9.24 -6.01 -7.79
N TYR A 190 10.40 -5.48 -7.64
CA TYR A 190 10.66 -4.05 -7.72
C TYR A 190 12.08 -3.84 -8.22
N THR A 191 12.22 -3.16 -9.34
CA THR A 191 13.52 -2.84 -9.93
C THR A 191 13.67 -1.33 -9.89
N SER A 192 14.15 -0.84 -8.80
CA SER A 192 14.67 0.52 -8.66
C SER A 192 15.95 0.40 -7.84
N PRO A 193 16.97 1.19 -8.11
CA PRO A 193 18.11 1.26 -7.22
C PRO A 193 17.55 1.59 -5.83
N ILE A 194 18.01 0.85 -4.85
CA ILE A 194 17.53 0.95 -3.47
C ILE A 194 17.81 2.36 -2.99
N SER A 195 16.82 3.22 -3.04
CA SER A 195 16.82 4.44 -2.25
C SER A 195 16.49 4.02 -0.83
N TYR A 196 17.40 4.25 0.10
CA TYR A 196 17.20 3.98 1.54
C TYR A 196 15.98 4.67 2.14
N SER A 197 15.39 5.62 1.43
CA SER A 197 14.14 6.29 1.79
C SER A 197 12.88 5.59 1.29
N ALA A 198 13.00 4.57 0.41
CA ALA A 198 11.85 3.86 -0.10
C ALA A 198 11.56 2.64 0.79
N ASN A 199 10.49 2.73 1.57
CA ASN A 199 9.96 1.63 2.40
C ASN A 199 9.37 0.47 1.58
N ASN A 200 9.91 0.22 0.38
CA ASN A 200 9.40 -0.76 -0.57
C ASN A 200 10.41 -1.89 -0.76
N PHE A 201 10.37 -2.85 0.14
CA PHE A 201 11.20 -4.05 0.07
C PHE A 201 10.43 -5.21 -0.57
N VAL A 202 11.08 -5.92 -1.49
CA VAL A 202 10.53 -7.14 -2.08
C VAL A 202 10.28 -8.19 -0.99
N GLY A 203 9.12 -8.82 -1.04
CA GLY A 203 8.66 -9.78 -0.03
C GLY A 203 7.83 -9.17 1.10
N TYR A 204 7.73 -7.84 1.17
CA TYR A 204 6.97 -7.13 2.19
C TYR A 204 5.78 -6.35 1.59
N PRO A 205 4.79 -5.97 2.41
CA PRO A 205 3.70 -5.11 1.99
C PRO A 205 4.17 -3.73 1.53
N LEU A 206 3.44 -3.11 0.60
CA LEU A 206 3.61 -1.69 0.34
C LEU A 206 3.26 -0.88 1.59
N GLY A 207 4.03 0.18 1.84
CA GLY A 207 3.87 0.97 3.07
C GLY A 207 4.37 0.25 4.32
N SER A 208 5.28 -0.73 4.16
CA SER A 208 5.97 -1.38 5.26
C SER A 208 6.80 -0.37 6.05
N ILE A 209 6.74 -0.52 7.36
CA ILE A 209 7.51 0.28 8.30
C ILE A 209 8.70 -0.56 8.75
N PHE A 210 9.89 -0.01 8.53
CA PHE A 210 11.15 -0.57 9.00
C PHE A 210 11.78 0.40 9.98
N ALA A 211 12.36 -0.12 11.04
CA ALA A 211 13.02 0.70 12.06
C ALA A 211 14.22 -0.05 12.66
N GLY A 212 15.27 0.69 13.00
CA GLY A 212 16.38 0.20 13.79
C GLY A 212 16.02 0.12 15.28
N LYS A 213 16.51 -0.88 15.99
CA LYS A 213 16.37 -0.93 17.44
C LYS A 213 17.56 -0.21 18.07
N SER A 214 17.29 0.94 18.68
CA SER A 214 18.33 1.65 19.46
C SER A 214 18.72 0.85 20.71
N THR A 215 20.02 0.83 21.00
CA THR A 215 20.60 0.26 22.23
C THR A 215 21.19 1.33 23.13
N GLY A 216 21.01 2.60 22.79
CA GLY A 216 21.52 3.75 23.51
C GLY A 216 22.30 4.70 22.63
N ILE A 217 22.97 5.64 23.24
CA ILE A 217 23.81 6.64 22.58
C ILE A 217 25.27 6.33 22.86
N ASN A 218 26.12 6.50 21.86
CA ASN A 218 27.57 6.45 22.06
C ASN A 218 28.03 7.75 22.74
N PRO A 219 28.56 7.70 23.97
CA PRO A 219 28.95 8.91 24.69
C PRO A 219 30.12 9.67 24.05
N GLU A 220 30.93 9.00 23.21
CA GLU A 220 32.07 9.64 22.54
C GLU A 220 31.66 10.40 21.28
N THR A 221 30.62 9.90 20.57
CA THR A 221 30.23 10.46 19.28
C THR A 221 28.85 11.14 19.32
N GLY A 222 28.06 10.96 20.36
CA GLY A 222 26.69 11.44 20.47
C GLY A 222 25.70 10.75 19.51
N LEU A 223 26.12 9.70 18.81
CA LEU A 223 25.31 9.00 17.82
C LEU A 223 24.56 7.82 18.44
N TYR A 224 23.38 7.50 17.91
CA TYR A 224 22.66 6.30 18.30
C TYR A 224 23.41 5.03 17.95
N LYS A 225 23.43 4.07 18.89
CA LYS A 225 23.85 2.69 18.65
C LYS A 225 22.63 1.87 18.27
N TYR A 226 22.74 1.07 17.23
CA TYR A 226 21.67 0.19 16.78
C TYR A 226 22.03 -1.27 16.95
N LYS A 227 21.04 -2.08 17.28
CA LYS A 227 21.19 -3.51 17.39
C LYS A 227 21.26 -4.13 16.00
N LEU A 228 22.28 -4.95 15.74
CA LEU A 228 22.39 -5.75 14.54
C LEU A 228 21.27 -6.80 14.49
N ARG A 229 20.72 -7.05 13.30
CA ARG A 229 19.74 -8.13 13.10
C ARG A 229 20.39 -9.49 13.37
N PRO A 230 19.66 -10.45 13.96
CA PRO A 230 20.18 -11.80 14.20
C PRO A 230 20.52 -12.57 12.91
N ASP A 231 19.84 -12.22 11.81
CA ASP A 231 19.98 -12.80 10.48
C ASP A 231 20.79 -11.92 9.52
N ALA A 232 21.52 -10.93 10.05
CA ALA A 232 22.41 -10.10 9.24
C ALA A 232 23.59 -10.92 8.74
N ASP A 233 23.81 -10.88 7.43
CA ASP A 233 24.93 -11.55 6.79
C ASP A 233 26.17 -10.63 6.80
N ILE A 234 26.99 -10.80 7.82
CA ILE A 234 28.21 -10.01 8.02
C ILE A 234 29.42 -10.85 7.57
N LEU A 235 29.78 -10.70 6.32
CA LEU A 235 30.95 -11.38 5.73
C LEU A 235 32.23 -10.53 5.78
N LYS A 236 32.06 -9.19 5.83
CA LYS A 236 33.16 -8.22 5.80
C LYS A 236 32.92 -7.10 6.81
N PRO A 237 33.97 -6.45 7.34
CA PRO A 237 33.80 -5.28 8.21
C PRO A 237 32.97 -4.13 7.60
N THR A 238 33.05 -3.97 6.28
CA THR A 238 32.25 -2.98 5.54
C THR A 238 30.74 -3.23 5.60
N ASP A 239 30.32 -4.46 5.83
CA ASP A 239 28.90 -4.84 5.93
C ASP A 239 28.27 -4.26 7.21
N LEU A 240 29.07 -3.93 8.21
CA LEU A 240 28.63 -3.24 9.42
C LEU A 240 28.12 -1.81 9.15
N SER A 241 28.49 -1.20 8.04
CA SER A 241 27.97 0.10 7.61
C SER A 241 26.66 0.01 6.80
N ASP A 242 26.26 -1.21 6.41
CA ASP A 242 25.00 -1.41 5.69
C ASP A 242 23.79 -1.29 6.63
N VAL A 243 22.99 -0.24 6.41
CA VAL A 243 21.77 0.05 7.17
C VAL A 243 20.81 -1.15 7.16
N ASN A 244 20.77 -1.94 6.09
CA ASN A 244 19.90 -3.10 5.97
C ASN A 244 20.13 -4.14 7.07
N ASN A 245 21.32 -4.20 7.64
CA ASN A 245 21.67 -5.11 8.71
C ASN A 245 21.10 -4.71 10.09
N TYR A 246 20.57 -3.49 10.20
CA TYR A 246 20.06 -2.92 11.46
C TYR A 246 18.56 -2.66 11.44
N ILE A 247 17.91 -2.69 10.26
CA ILE A 247 16.48 -2.39 10.17
C ILE A 247 15.62 -3.65 10.30
N TYR A 248 14.57 -3.55 11.08
CA TYR A 248 13.61 -4.62 11.36
C TYR A 248 12.24 -4.26 10.79
N TYR A 249 11.56 -5.22 10.20
CA TYR A 249 10.17 -5.05 9.82
C TYR A 249 9.27 -4.91 11.04
N LYS A 250 8.48 -3.86 11.11
CA LYS A 250 7.59 -3.53 12.24
C LYS A 250 6.10 -3.64 11.93
N GLY A 251 5.77 -3.81 10.69
CA GLY A 251 4.41 -3.87 10.20
C GLY A 251 4.19 -2.96 9.01
N THR A 252 2.96 -2.68 8.72
CA THR A 252 2.56 -1.82 7.60
C THR A 252 1.68 -0.68 8.08
N SER A 253 1.76 0.46 7.42
CA SER A 253 0.85 1.60 7.66
C SER A 253 -0.59 1.27 7.26
N THR A 254 -0.77 0.39 6.27
CA THR A 254 -2.09 -0.05 5.84
C THR A 254 -2.59 -1.18 6.74
N ALA A 255 -3.74 -1.01 7.35
CA ALA A 255 -4.34 -2.03 8.18
C ALA A 255 -4.76 -3.25 7.35
N PRO A 256 -4.31 -4.46 7.72
CA PRO A 256 -4.69 -5.67 7.01
C PRO A 256 -6.15 -6.08 7.24
N VAL A 257 -6.77 -5.66 8.31
CA VAL A 257 -8.17 -5.94 8.62
C VAL A 257 -8.93 -4.62 8.72
N THR A 258 -9.99 -4.51 7.93
CA THR A 258 -10.90 -3.37 7.96
C THR A 258 -12.35 -3.86 7.95
N GLY A 259 -13.25 -3.06 8.45
CA GLY A 259 -14.64 -3.41 8.42
C GLY A 259 -15.53 -2.35 9.04
N GLY A 260 -16.81 -2.70 9.14
CA GLY A 260 -17.79 -1.82 9.72
C GLY A 260 -19.02 -2.58 10.20
N PHE A 261 -19.86 -1.89 10.91
CA PHE A 261 -21.14 -2.38 11.35
C PHE A 261 -22.20 -1.29 11.25
N ASN A 262 -23.42 -1.72 11.08
CA ASN A 262 -24.58 -0.86 11.12
C ASN A 262 -25.73 -1.59 11.83
N PHE A 263 -26.27 -0.96 12.87
CA PHE A 263 -27.45 -1.41 13.61
C PHE A 263 -28.59 -0.44 13.38
N SER A 264 -29.74 -0.94 12.94
CA SER A 264 -30.91 -0.14 12.64
C SER A 264 -32.11 -0.64 13.42
N PHE A 265 -32.68 0.24 14.24
CA PHE A 265 -33.87 0.03 15.01
C PHE A 265 -35.00 0.85 14.40
N SER A 266 -36.15 0.27 14.23
CA SER A 266 -37.34 1.01 13.84
C SER A 266 -38.52 0.64 14.71
N TRP A 267 -39.29 1.64 15.12
CA TRP A 267 -40.50 1.51 15.91
C TRP A 267 -41.52 2.52 15.42
N LYS A 268 -42.61 2.03 14.82
CA LYS A 268 -43.61 2.87 14.15
C LYS A 268 -42.95 3.83 13.16
N THR A 269 -43.07 5.13 13.41
CA THR A 269 -42.49 6.21 12.59
C THR A 269 -41.10 6.61 13.00
N LEU A 270 -40.58 6.10 14.13
CA LEU A 270 -39.23 6.39 14.60
C LEU A 270 -38.22 5.38 14.06
N SER A 271 -37.07 5.86 13.66
CA SER A 271 -35.94 5.03 13.29
C SER A 271 -34.63 5.57 13.89
N LEU A 272 -33.81 4.68 14.37
CA LEU A 272 -32.45 4.96 14.85
C LEU A 272 -31.45 4.07 14.12
N SER A 273 -30.43 4.66 13.57
CA SER A 273 -29.32 3.91 12.97
C SER A 273 -28.00 4.29 13.65
N VAL A 274 -27.23 3.28 14.02
CA VAL A 274 -25.90 3.43 14.62
C VAL A 274 -24.91 2.64 13.78
N GLY A 275 -23.94 3.33 13.23
CA GLY A 275 -22.88 2.72 12.39
C GLY A 275 -21.50 3.08 12.89
N GLY A 276 -20.56 2.20 12.61
CA GLY A 276 -19.15 2.40 12.88
C GLY A 276 -18.26 1.68 11.89
N ALA A 277 -17.03 2.16 11.75
CA ALA A 277 -15.98 1.52 10.99
C ALA A 277 -14.79 1.21 11.89
N TYR A 278 -14.05 0.15 11.57
CA TYR A 278 -12.85 -0.23 12.30
C TYR A 278 -11.73 -0.61 11.34
N SER A 279 -10.51 -0.43 11.84
CA SER A 279 -9.27 -0.72 11.10
C SER A 279 -8.25 -1.27 12.10
N LEU A 280 -7.77 -2.50 11.87
CA LEU A 280 -6.94 -3.24 12.81
C LEU A 280 -5.63 -3.69 12.18
N GLY A 281 -4.55 -3.63 12.97
CA GLY A 281 -3.22 -4.13 12.59
C GLY A 281 -2.37 -3.14 11.80
N GLY A 282 -2.88 -1.96 11.45
CA GLY A 282 -2.08 -0.86 10.92
C GLY A 282 -1.13 -0.30 11.97
N LYS A 283 0.03 0.19 11.52
CA LYS A 283 1.03 0.84 12.36
C LYS A 283 1.17 2.30 11.95
N VAL A 284 1.44 3.14 12.91
CA VAL A 284 1.72 4.56 12.68
C VAL A 284 3.10 4.86 13.24
N VAL A 285 3.86 5.64 12.49
CA VAL A 285 5.11 6.21 12.99
C VAL A 285 4.75 7.41 13.85
N ASP A 286 5.21 7.41 15.09
CA ASP A 286 5.02 8.52 15.99
C ASP A 286 6.13 9.57 15.74
N GLU A 287 5.79 10.61 15.01
CA GLU A 287 6.71 11.70 14.69
C GLU A 287 7.07 12.56 15.90
N ILE A 288 6.23 12.57 16.95
CA ILE A 288 6.46 13.36 18.16
C ILE A 288 7.58 12.75 18.99
N THR A 289 7.64 11.42 19.03
CA THR A 289 8.66 10.67 19.75
C THR A 289 9.82 10.23 18.87
N SER A 290 9.70 10.45 17.56
CA SER A 290 10.82 10.26 16.63
C SER A 290 11.93 11.24 17.00
N PRO A 291 13.17 10.78 17.16
CA PRO A 291 14.26 11.69 17.39
C PRO A 291 14.31 12.68 16.21
N VAL A 292 14.17 13.94 16.51
CA VAL A 292 14.35 14.99 15.50
C VAL A 292 15.72 14.75 14.89
N SER A 293 15.78 14.53 13.60
CA SER A 293 17.04 14.42 12.91
C SER A 293 17.78 15.74 13.12
N TYR A 294 18.90 15.73 13.81
CA TYR A 294 19.74 16.90 14.02
C TYR A 294 20.19 17.55 12.70
N ASN A 295 20.15 16.79 11.62
CA ASN A 295 20.39 17.27 10.26
C ASN A 295 19.28 18.21 9.76
N THR A 296 18.13 18.29 10.43
CA THR A 296 17.04 19.23 10.11
C THR A 296 16.99 20.42 11.03
N ILE A 297 17.84 20.50 12.05
CA ILE A 297 18.14 21.80 12.65
C ILE A 297 18.97 22.54 11.60
N SER A 298 18.27 23.20 10.69
CA SER A 298 18.86 24.22 9.84
C SER A 298 19.27 25.34 10.78
N VAL A 299 20.45 25.24 11.32
CA VAL A 299 21.08 26.33 12.05
C VAL A 299 21.54 27.31 10.99
N THR A 300 20.58 28.08 10.52
CA THR A 300 20.84 29.25 9.70
C THR A 300 21.74 30.20 10.53
N GLY A 301 23.05 30.12 10.29
CA GLY A 301 24.03 30.92 10.98
C GLY A 301 25.20 30.20 11.62
N MET A 302 25.20 28.86 11.65
CA MET A 302 26.37 28.12 12.13
C MET A 302 27.47 28.09 11.08
N SER A 303 28.62 28.62 11.44
CA SER A 303 29.84 28.47 10.67
C SER A 303 30.30 27.01 10.71
N SER A 304 30.96 26.52 9.66
CA SER A 304 31.54 25.21 9.57
C SER A 304 32.56 24.97 10.71
N GLY A 305 32.11 24.41 11.82
CA GLY A 305 32.89 24.21 13.04
C GLY A 305 32.07 24.24 14.32
N GLU A 306 30.78 24.57 14.24
CA GLU A 306 29.88 24.56 15.39
C GLU A 306 29.45 23.13 15.70
N ARG A 307 29.46 22.82 16.98
CA ARG A 307 29.28 21.47 17.51
C ARG A 307 27.91 20.91 17.29
N ILE A 308 27.87 19.76 16.63
CA ILE A 308 26.79 18.79 16.83
C ILE A 308 26.85 18.35 18.31
N PRO A 309 25.74 18.27 19.03
CA PRO A 309 25.73 17.76 20.40
C PRO A 309 26.40 16.39 20.45
N THR A 310 27.46 16.29 21.23
CA THR A 310 28.31 15.08 21.27
C THR A 310 28.13 14.29 22.55
N SER A 311 27.34 14.79 23.50
CA SER A 311 27.09 14.13 24.75
C SER A 311 25.62 13.74 24.93
N GLU A 312 25.39 12.68 25.69
CA GLU A 312 24.05 12.25 26.08
C GLU A 312 23.31 13.35 26.85
N ASN A 313 24.01 14.12 27.68
CA ASN A 313 23.46 15.23 28.44
C ASN A 313 22.96 16.35 27.50
N ASP A 314 23.68 16.69 26.46
CA ASP A 314 23.28 17.71 25.50
C ASP A 314 21.98 17.30 24.77
N LEU A 315 21.85 16.02 24.46
CA LEU A 315 20.64 15.46 23.87
C LEU A 315 19.47 15.50 24.85
N TYR A 316 19.68 15.16 26.13
CA TYR A 316 18.64 15.24 27.15
C TYR A 316 18.20 16.67 27.44
N VAL A 317 19.11 17.61 27.51
CA VAL A 317 18.79 19.03 27.76
C VAL A 317 17.94 19.61 26.63
N ASN A 318 18.24 19.25 25.40
CA ASN A 318 17.55 19.80 24.22
C ASN A 318 16.26 19.06 23.87
N HIS A 319 16.11 17.79 24.24
CA HIS A 319 14.96 16.95 23.90
C HIS A 319 14.17 16.44 25.10
N LEU A 320 14.53 16.87 26.30
CA LEU A 320 13.77 16.63 27.53
C LEU A 320 13.41 15.14 27.73
N ASN A 321 12.16 14.92 28.15
CA ASN A 321 11.66 13.61 28.51
C ASN A 321 11.54 12.61 27.36
N VAL A 322 11.56 13.07 26.13
CA VAL A 322 11.44 12.23 24.92
C VAL A 322 12.62 11.26 24.79
N MET A 323 13.80 11.64 25.32
CA MET A 323 15.03 10.85 25.19
C MET A 323 15.35 9.97 26.41
N LYS A 324 14.54 10.01 27.47
CA LYS A 324 14.83 9.29 28.71
C LYS A 324 15.01 7.80 28.59
N ASP A 325 14.33 7.18 27.62
CA ASP A 325 14.43 5.72 27.39
C ASP A 325 14.68 5.41 25.90
N VAL A 326 15.89 5.67 25.47
CA VAL A 326 16.33 5.40 24.08
C VAL A 326 16.53 3.91 23.81
N THR A 327 16.69 3.08 24.84
CA THR A 327 16.97 1.64 24.69
C THR A 327 15.78 0.85 24.20
N ASN A 328 14.56 1.31 24.47
CA ASN A 328 13.32 0.66 24.08
C ASN A 328 12.67 1.27 22.84
N ARG A 329 13.31 2.23 22.22
CA ARG A 329 12.80 2.89 21.01
C ARG A 329 13.21 2.19 19.74
N TRP A 330 12.33 2.29 18.77
CA TRP A 330 12.58 1.92 17.40
C TRP A 330 12.62 3.19 16.55
N THR A 331 13.76 3.50 15.97
CA THR A 331 14.02 4.71 15.16
C THR A 331 14.32 4.36 13.70
#